data_2c50adbf27bac4d162f6270b09e0b276
#
_entry.id   2c50adbf27bac4d162f6270b09e0b276
#
_cell.length_a   1.000
_cell.length_b   1.000
_cell.length_c   1.000
_cell.angle_alpha   90.00
_cell.angle_beta   90.00
_cell.angle_gamma   90.00
#
_symmetry.space_group_name_H-M   'P 1'
#
loop_
_entity.id
_entity.type
_entity.pdbx_description
1 polymer ?
#
loop_
_entity_poly.entity_id
_entity_poly.type
_entity_poly.pdbx_seq_one_letter_code
_entity_poly.pdbx_strand_id
1 'polypeptide(L)'
;MKIEKDTVVTLRYRVAEANGKLIEASRDPMVYLHGGYENTLPKIEAALDGHETGYEVALQLKPEDAFGTRNEALVRTISKKEFPPGVKVGGQLEGHTDDGQPHVFHVMKIKGDTVFLDGNHPLAGKELRFVLKVAGVRAAT
;
A
#
# COMPACT_ATOMS: atom_id res chain seq x y z
N MET A 1 -24.80 -5.58 -13.70
CA MET A 1 -24.92 -4.63 -12.57
C MET A 1 -23.79 -3.64 -12.62
N LYS A 2 -24.10 -2.38 -12.41
CA LYS A 2 -23.10 -1.30 -12.38
C LYS A 2 -22.48 -1.17 -10.98
N ILE A 3 -21.24 -0.73 -10.96
CA ILE A 3 -20.56 -0.40 -9.71
C ILE A 3 -21.16 0.91 -9.18
N GLU A 4 -21.80 0.82 -8.04
CA GLU A 4 -22.43 1.95 -7.37
C GLU A 4 -22.34 1.75 -5.85
N LYS A 5 -22.82 2.72 -5.08
CA LYS A 5 -22.82 2.61 -3.64
C LYS A 5 -23.51 1.33 -3.19
N ASP A 6 -22.91 0.65 -2.20
CA ASP A 6 -23.41 -0.61 -1.64
C ASP A 6 -23.38 -1.78 -2.63
N THR A 7 -22.40 -1.81 -3.52
CA THR A 7 -22.09 -2.99 -4.31
C THR A 7 -20.77 -3.61 -3.85
N VAL A 8 -20.67 -4.92 -3.96
CA VAL A 8 -19.43 -5.64 -3.70
C VAL A 8 -18.74 -5.89 -5.03
N VAL A 9 -17.52 -5.37 -5.18
CA VAL A 9 -16.76 -5.42 -6.42
C VAL A 9 -15.61 -6.39 -6.28
N THR A 10 -15.49 -7.31 -7.24
CA THR A 10 -14.36 -8.23 -7.35
C THR A 10 -13.43 -7.72 -8.42
N LEU A 11 -12.19 -7.43 -8.04
CA LEU A 11 -11.17 -6.86 -8.92
C LEU A 11 -9.96 -7.78 -9.07
N ARG A 12 -9.45 -7.88 -10.29
CA ARG A 12 -8.09 -8.33 -10.53
C ARG A 12 -7.22 -7.13 -10.75
N TYR A 13 -6.00 -7.15 -10.24
CA TYR A 13 -5.13 -5.98 -10.28
C TYR A 13 -3.67 -6.33 -10.50
N ARG A 14 -2.94 -5.34 -11.04
CA ARG A 14 -1.49 -5.32 -11.08
C ARG A 14 -1.02 -3.98 -10.56
N VAL A 15 0.06 -3.99 -9.83
CA VAL A 15 0.71 -2.76 -9.34
C VAL A 15 2.14 -2.75 -9.84
N ALA A 16 2.52 -1.67 -10.52
CA ALA A 16 3.88 -1.49 -11.03
C ALA A 16 4.39 -0.10 -10.67
N GLU A 17 5.72 0.04 -10.63
CA GLU A 17 6.32 1.37 -10.52
C GLU A 17 6.14 2.13 -11.83
N ALA A 18 6.29 3.48 -11.78
CA ALA A 18 6.13 4.32 -12.95
C ALA A 18 7.06 3.94 -14.10
N ASN A 19 8.22 3.32 -13.79
CA ASN A 19 9.19 2.83 -14.78
C ASN A 19 8.79 1.50 -15.42
N GLY A 20 7.65 0.94 -15.04
CA GLY A 20 7.17 -0.33 -15.58
C GLY A 20 7.55 -1.58 -14.79
N LYS A 21 8.34 -1.45 -13.74
CA LYS A 21 8.74 -2.59 -12.92
C LYS A 21 7.53 -3.13 -12.14
N LEU A 22 7.16 -4.38 -12.39
CA LEU A 22 6.05 -5.03 -11.70
C LEU A 22 6.37 -5.22 -10.22
N ILE A 23 5.49 -4.73 -9.35
CA ILE A 23 5.59 -4.89 -7.89
C ILE A 23 4.75 -6.07 -7.44
N GLU A 24 3.50 -6.11 -7.87
CA GLU A 24 2.55 -7.13 -7.46
C GLU A 24 1.50 -7.39 -8.56
N ALA A 25 1.12 -8.65 -8.71
CA ALA A 25 -0.03 -9.04 -9.52
C ALA A 25 -0.91 -9.95 -8.68
N SER A 26 -2.22 -9.73 -8.73
CA SER A 26 -3.14 -10.52 -7.92
C SER A 26 -3.20 -11.97 -8.40
N ARG A 27 -3.00 -12.92 -7.50
CA ARG A 27 -3.30 -14.33 -7.72
C ARG A 27 -4.78 -14.55 -7.48
N ASP A 28 -5.26 -14.01 -6.36
CA ASP A 28 -6.66 -14.02 -5.99
C ASP A 28 -7.24 -12.64 -6.21
N PRO A 29 -8.50 -12.55 -6.63
CA PRO A 29 -9.12 -11.24 -6.81
C PRO A 29 -9.31 -10.54 -5.47
N MET A 30 -9.19 -9.21 -5.50
CA MET A 30 -9.53 -8.38 -4.37
C MET A 30 -11.04 -8.14 -4.37
N VAL A 31 -11.66 -8.23 -3.20
CA VAL A 31 -13.09 -7.98 -3.04
C VAL A 31 -13.25 -6.78 -2.10
N TYR A 32 -14.01 -5.78 -2.53
CA TYR A 32 -14.24 -4.61 -1.68
C TYR A 32 -15.68 -4.12 -1.78
N LEU A 33 -16.12 -3.42 -0.73
CA LEU A 33 -17.44 -2.76 -0.70
C LEU A 33 -17.28 -1.34 -1.27
N HIS A 34 -17.99 -1.05 -2.34
CA HIS A 34 -17.96 0.25 -3.02
C HIS A 34 -18.91 1.25 -2.39
N GLY A 35 -18.52 2.49 -2.27
CA GLY A 35 -19.40 3.56 -1.80
C GLY A 35 -18.78 4.52 -0.80
N GLY A 36 -17.45 4.64 -0.76
CA GLY A 36 -16.78 5.59 0.13
C GLY A 36 -16.53 5.04 1.54
N TYR A 37 -16.50 3.74 1.69
CA TYR A 37 -16.23 3.07 2.97
C TYR A 37 -14.74 2.89 3.26
N GLU A 38 -13.89 3.47 2.42
CA GLU A 38 -12.42 3.40 2.53
C GLU A 38 -11.85 1.98 2.47
N ASN A 39 -12.53 1.08 1.78
CA ASN A 39 -12.07 -0.29 1.58
C ASN A 39 -10.97 -0.40 0.52
N THR A 40 -10.81 0.63 -0.30
CA THR A 40 -9.76 0.74 -1.31
C THR A 40 -9.40 2.20 -1.51
N LEU A 41 -8.42 2.48 -2.37
CA LEU A 41 -7.97 3.85 -2.60
C LEU A 41 -9.08 4.68 -3.26
N PRO A 42 -9.32 5.92 -2.83
CA PRO A 42 -10.40 6.75 -3.37
C PRO A 42 -10.35 6.95 -4.88
N LYS A 43 -9.16 7.09 -5.45
CA LYS A 43 -8.98 7.23 -6.91
C LYS A 43 -9.40 5.99 -7.66
N ILE A 44 -9.20 4.81 -7.07
CA ILE A 44 -9.62 3.54 -7.65
C ILE A 44 -11.15 3.45 -7.66
N GLU A 45 -11.79 3.78 -6.53
CA GLU A 45 -13.24 3.80 -6.46
C GLU A 45 -13.85 4.75 -7.49
N ALA A 46 -13.31 5.97 -7.59
CA ALA A 46 -13.80 6.96 -8.53
C ALA A 46 -13.67 6.50 -9.99
N ALA A 47 -12.57 5.81 -10.32
CA ALA A 47 -12.34 5.31 -11.67
C ALA A 47 -13.29 4.17 -12.06
N LEU A 48 -13.74 3.40 -11.07
CA LEU A 48 -14.61 2.24 -11.29
C LEU A 48 -16.08 2.55 -11.21
N ASP A 49 -16.46 3.67 -10.58
CA ASP A 49 -17.85 4.02 -10.35
C ASP A 49 -18.65 4.10 -11.65
N GLY A 50 -19.81 3.44 -11.68
CA GLY A 50 -20.68 3.42 -12.85
C GLY A 50 -20.31 2.41 -13.93
N HIS A 51 -19.19 1.71 -13.80
CA HIS A 51 -18.77 0.69 -14.78
C HIS A 51 -19.31 -0.69 -14.42
N GLU A 52 -19.20 -1.63 -15.33
CA GLU A 52 -19.72 -2.98 -15.18
C GLU A 52 -18.62 -4.03 -15.25
N THR A 53 -18.99 -5.28 -14.98
CA THR A 53 -18.09 -6.43 -15.12
C THR A 53 -17.43 -6.42 -16.51
N GLY A 54 -16.13 -6.66 -16.53
CA GLY A 54 -15.34 -6.66 -17.76
C GLY A 54 -14.61 -5.35 -18.05
N TYR A 55 -14.92 -4.29 -17.30
CA TYR A 55 -14.23 -3.02 -17.47
C TYR A 55 -12.75 -3.14 -17.05
N GLU A 56 -11.88 -2.61 -17.87
CA GLU A 56 -10.44 -2.55 -17.59
C GLU A 56 -9.97 -1.11 -17.66
N VAL A 57 -9.10 -0.75 -16.74
CA VAL A 57 -8.53 0.59 -16.68
C VAL A 57 -7.11 0.54 -16.13
N ALA A 58 -6.25 1.42 -16.62
CA ALA A 58 -4.93 1.65 -16.08
C ALA A 58 -4.89 3.03 -15.45
N LEU A 59 -4.46 3.11 -14.20
CA LEU A 59 -4.37 4.36 -13.45
C LEU A 59 -2.94 4.59 -13.02
N GLN A 60 -2.46 5.83 -13.18
CA GLN A 60 -1.20 6.25 -12.62
C GLN A 60 -1.49 7.15 -11.43
N LEU A 61 -1.07 6.73 -10.25
CA LEU A 61 -1.34 7.44 -9.01
C LEU A 61 -0.07 8.05 -8.44
N LYS A 62 -0.15 9.31 -8.06
CA LYS A 62 0.93 9.97 -7.32
C LYS A 62 0.99 9.42 -5.89
N PRO A 63 2.13 9.60 -5.19
CA PRO A 63 2.25 9.08 -3.82
C PRO A 63 1.09 9.47 -2.91
N GLU A 64 0.64 10.70 -2.95
CA GLU A 64 -0.46 11.19 -2.10
C GLU A 64 -1.80 10.51 -2.40
N ASP A 65 -1.99 9.96 -3.58
CA ASP A 65 -3.20 9.24 -3.98
C ASP A 65 -3.07 7.71 -3.84
N ALA A 66 -1.89 7.23 -3.51
CA ALA A 66 -1.59 5.80 -3.37
C ALA A 66 -1.27 5.47 -1.90
N PHE A 67 -0.01 5.15 -1.60
CA PHE A 67 0.40 4.75 -0.25
C PHE A 67 0.95 5.92 0.58
N GLY A 68 0.76 7.13 0.11
CA GLY A 68 1.16 8.33 0.80
C GLY A 68 2.60 8.75 0.50
N THR A 69 2.95 9.95 0.94
CA THR A 69 4.31 10.47 0.84
C THR A 69 5.17 9.88 1.96
N ARG A 70 6.49 9.88 1.75
CA ARG A 70 7.42 9.46 2.81
C ARG A 70 7.40 10.47 3.94
N ASN A 71 7.36 9.96 5.17
CA ASN A 71 7.49 10.78 6.38
C ASN A 71 8.91 10.62 6.92
N GLU A 72 9.73 11.65 6.81
CA GLU A 72 11.12 11.61 7.26
C GLU A 72 11.25 11.43 8.79
N ALA A 73 10.20 11.76 9.54
CA ALA A 73 10.18 11.52 10.98
C ALA A 73 10.15 10.02 11.33
N LEU A 74 9.82 9.16 10.37
CA LEU A 74 9.83 7.70 10.53
C LEU A 74 11.17 7.07 10.09
N VAL A 75 12.10 7.88 9.59
CA VAL A 75 13.45 7.42 9.28
C VAL A 75 14.32 7.72 10.48
N ARG A 76 14.90 6.69 11.08
CA ARG A 76 15.64 6.82 12.33
C ARG A 76 16.96 6.07 12.30
N THR A 77 17.90 6.53 13.13
CA THR A 77 19.14 5.82 13.39
C THR A 77 19.24 5.57 14.88
N ILE A 78 19.61 4.35 15.25
CA ILE A 78 19.83 4.03 16.66
C ILE A 78 21.09 3.20 16.82
N SER A 79 21.62 3.18 18.06
CA SER A 79 22.81 2.43 18.39
C SER A 79 22.50 0.93 18.44
N LYS A 80 23.41 0.12 17.90
CA LYS A 80 23.31 -1.35 17.94
C LYS A 80 23.16 -1.89 19.35
N LYS A 81 23.68 -1.16 20.35
CA LYS A 81 23.59 -1.54 21.77
C LYS A 81 22.15 -1.50 22.30
N GLU A 82 21.26 -0.76 21.66
CA GLU A 82 19.87 -0.64 22.06
C GLU A 82 18.99 -1.74 21.49
N PHE A 83 19.56 -2.65 20.70
CA PHE A 83 18.83 -3.72 20.05
C PHE A 83 19.00 -5.07 20.70
N PRO A 84 17.95 -5.91 20.64
CA PRO A 84 18.12 -7.30 21.02
C PRO A 84 19.09 -8.03 20.05
N PRO A 85 19.78 -9.07 20.51
CA PRO A 85 20.63 -9.88 19.65
C PRO A 85 19.85 -10.44 18.45
N GLY A 86 20.51 -10.56 17.32
CA GLY A 86 19.92 -11.16 16.13
C GLY A 86 19.28 -10.18 15.15
N VAL A 87 19.39 -8.88 15.38
CA VAL A 87 18.93 -7.86 14.43
C VAL A 87 19.78 -7.92 13.18
N LYS A 88 19.13 -7.95 12.03
CA LYS A 88 19.80 -8.00 10.72
C LYS A 88 19.04 -7.20 9.67
N VAL A 89 19.74 -6.80 8.62
CA VAL A 89 19.17 -6.10 7.47
C VAL A 89 18.01 -6.91 6.89
N GLY A 90 16.89 -6.24 6.62
CA GLY A 90 15.67 -6.88 6.16
C GLY A 90 14.72 -7.30 7.27
N GLY A 91 15.17 -7.26 8.53
CA GLY A 91 14.33 -7.57 9.68
C GLY A 91 13.40 -6.43 10.04
N GLN A 92 12.52 -6.68 11.00
CA GLN A 92 11.57 -5.71 11.51
C GLN A 92 11.73 -5.54 13.01
N LEU A 93 11.48 -4.33 13.48
CA LEU A 93 11.48 -4.01 14.91
C LEU A 93 10.24 -3.22 15.25
N GLU A 94 9.67 -3.51 16.40
CA GLU A 94 8.58 -2.74 16.95
C GLU A 94 9.16 -1.57 17.75
N GLY A 95 8.73 -0.36 17.43
CA GLY A 95 9.11 0.85 18.14
C GLY A 95 7.91 1.74 18.36
N HIS A 96 8.15 3.01 18.67
CA HIS A 96 7.10 3.99 18.91
C HIS A 96 7.35 5.23 18.08
N THR A 97 6.28 5.84 17.58
CA THR A 97 6.34 7.15 16.92
C THR A 97 6.50 8.25 17.99
N ASP A 98 6.72 9.49 17.54
CA ASP A 98 6.93 10.62 18.47
C ASP A 98 5.72 10.90 19.36
N ASP A 99 4.53 10.49 18.92
CA ASP A 99 3.29 10.60 19.71
C ASP A 99 3.05 9.38 20.62
N GLY A 100 4.01 8.46 20.71
CA GLY A 100 3.94 7.30 21.59
C GLY A 100 3.18 6.11 21.03
N GLN A 101 2.73 6.15 19.78
CA GLN A 101 1.99 5.04 19.17
C GLN A 101 2.95 3.93 18.73
N PRO A 102 2.56 2.64 18.92
CA PRO A 102 3.38 1.53 18.42
C PRO A 102 3.47 1.57 16.90
N HIS A 103 4.65 1.27 16.39
CA HIS A 103 4.90 1.29 14.94
C HIS A 103 5.99 0.28 14.58
N VAL A 104 5.84 -0.37 13.43
CA VAL A 104 6.82 -1.33 12.93
C VAL A 104 7.83 -0.60 12.05
N PHE A 105 9.12 -0.76 12.37
CA PHE A 105 10.21 -0.21 11.59
C PHE A 105 10.97 -1.34 10.89
N HIS A 106 11.41 -1.07 9.67
CA HIS A 106 12.24 -2.00 8.91
C HIS A 106 13.71 -1.65 9.07
N VAL A 107 14.54 -2.67 9.27
CA VAL A 107 15.98 -2.49 9.33
C VAL A 107 16.52 -2.40 7.90
N MET A 108 16.93 -1.20 7.51
CA MET A 108 17.38 -0.94 6.14
C MET A 108 18.87 -1.19 5.95
N LYS A 109 19.68 -0.86 6.96
CA LYS A 109 21.12 -0.91 6.87
C LYS A 109 21.73 -0.96 8.27
N ILE A 110 22.82 -1.69 8.41
CA ILE A 110 23.64 -1.69 9.63
C ILE A 110 25.06 -1.27 9.20
N LYS A 111 25.56 -0.20 9.80
CA LYS A 111 26.91 0.29 9.53
C LYS A 111 27.63 0.50 10.86
N GLY A 112 28.60 -0.38 11.16
CA GLY A 112 29.29 -0.35 12.45
C GLY A 112 28.30 -0.55 13.61
N ASP A 113 28.22 0.42 14.51
CA ASP A 113 27.32 0.38 15.65
C ASP A 113 26.01 1.13 15.40
N THR A 114 25.78 1.59 14.17
CA THR A 114 24.58 2.34 13.81
C THR A 114 23.64 1.50 12.98
N VAL A 115 22.36 1.49 13.37
CA VAL A 115 21.30 0.80 12.64
C VAL A 115 20.34 1.84 12.06
N PHE A 116 20.10 1.76 10.75
CA PHE A 116 19.20 2.65 10.03
C PHE A 116 17.83 1.99 9.91
N LEU A 117 16.80 2.68 10.40
CA LEU A 117 15.43 2.21 10.42
C LEU A 117 14.55 3.09 9.55
N ASP A 118 13.55 2.46 8.91
CA ASP A 118 12.53 3.15 8.14
C ASP A 118 11.16 2.60 8.51
N GLY A 119 10.30 3.45 9.05
CA GLY A 119 8.93 3.09 9.42
C GLY A 119 7.90 3.42 8.35
N ASN A 120 8.31 3.89 7.19
CA ASN A 120 7.40 4.17 6.07
C ASN A 120 6.93 2.88 5.41
N HIS A 121 5.75 2.94 4.80
CA HIS A 121 5.29 1.85 3.95
C HIS A 121 6.32 1.66 2.81
N PRO A 122 6.63 0.41 2.40
CA PRO A 122 7.61 0.15 1.35
C PRO A 122 7.34 0.89 0.04
N LEU A 123 6.08 1.19 -0.26
CA LEU A 123 5.67 1.89 -1.47
C LEU A 123 5.38 3.39 -1.25
N ALA A 124 5.57 3.89 -0.04
CA ALA A 124 5.39 5.33 0.24
C ALA A 124 6.40 6.16 -0.56
N GLY A 125 5.96 7.30 -1.07
CA GLY A 125 6.79 8.19 -1.87
C GLY A 125 6.99 7.75 -3.31
N LYS A 126 6.33 6.66 -3.73
CA LYS A 126 6.43 6.15 -5.10
C LYS A 126 5.18 6.45 -5.90
N GLU A 127 5.38 6.87 -7.15
CA GLU A 127 4.31 6.96 -8.12
C GLU A 127 4.08 5.56 -8.69
N LEU A 128 2.82 5.10 -8.67
CA LEU A 128 2.47 3.74 -9.01
C LEU A 128 1.48 3.68 -10.16
N ARG A 129 1.58 2.62 -10.95
CA ARG A 129 0.62 2.32 -12.00
C ARG A 129 -0.20 1.10 -11.59
N PHE A 130 -1.52 1.28 -11.56
CA PHE A 130 -2.47 0.22 -11.27
C PHE A 130 -3.18 -0.17 -12.56
N VAL A 131 -3.20 -1.46 -12.87
CA VAL A 131 -4.02 -2.00 -13.96
C VAL A 131 -5.11 -2.82 -13.29
N LEU A 132 -6.36 -2.46 -13.54
CA LEU A 132 -7.53 -3.00 -12.87
C LEU A 132 -8.48 -3.65 -13.88
N LYS A 133 -9.04 -4.79 -13.52
CA LYS A 133 -10.08 -5.46 -14.28
C LYS A 133 -11.22 -5.85 -13.36
N VAL A 134 -12.42 -5.43 -13.69
CA VAL A 134 -13.62 -5.79 -12.91
C VAL A 134 -14.02 -7.22 -13.28
N ALA A 135 -13.84 -8.13 -12.32
CA ALA A 135 -14.19 -9.53 -12.47
C ALA A 135 -15.65 -9.83 -12.12
N GLY A 136 -16.24 -9.05 -11.22
CA GLY A 136 -17.63 -9.22 -10.83
C GLY A 136 -18.16 -8.06 -10.01
N VAL A 137 -19.46 -7.87 -10.05
CA VAL A 137 -20.18 -6.86 -9.26
C VAL A 137 -21.46 -7.50 -8.74
N ARG A 138 -21.72 -7.38 -7.43
CA ARG A 138 -22.95 -7.87 -6.83
C ARG A 138 -23.46 -6.90 -5.77
N ALA A 139 -24.76 -6.97 -5.49
CA ALA A 139 -25.34 -6.15 -4.43
C ALA A 139 -24.82 -6.58 -3.05
N ALA A 140 -24.59 -5.61 -2.18
CA ALA A 140 -24.21 -5.85 -0.79
C ALA A 140 -25.48 -6.05 0.05
N THR A 141 -25.89 -7.30 0.21
CA THR A 141 -27.08 -7.66 1.01
C THR A 141 -26.71 -8.49 2.21
#